data_76e8e9788b824b50162ba3492dc240ef
#
_entry.id   76e8e9788b824b50162ba3492dc240ef
#
_cell.length_a   1.000
_cell.length_b   1.000
_cell.length_c   1.000
_cell.angle_alpha   90.00
_cell.angle_beta   90.00
_cell.angle_gamma   90.00
#
_symmetry.space_group_name_H-M   'P 1'
#
loop_
_entity.id
_entity.type
_entity.pdbx_description
1 polymer ?
#
loop_
_entity_poly.entity_id
_entity_poly.type
_entity_poly.pdbx_seq_one_letter_code
_entity_poly.pdbx_strand_id
1 'polypeptide(L)'
;MGLLELFVIAVGLSMDAFAVSICKGLSVRELKPKHALTVGVYFGGFQMLMPLIGFALGVRFQSFITSIDHWIAFVLLGLIGANMIRESREQDEENLSDSFSFGTMLPLAVATSIDALAVGVTFAFLQVSILPAVCFIGATTFILSCIGIRIGHVFGLKYKSRAELFGGAVLILMGIKILLEHLSVLG
;
A
#
# COMPACT_ATOMS: atom_id res chain seq x y z
N MET A 1 -13.27 -19.77 -8.07
CA MET A 1 -12.09 -18.96 -8.42
C MET A 1 -10.88 -19.87 -8.46
N GLY A 2 -10.14 -19.87 -9.57
CA GLY A 2 -8.96 -20.70 -9.75
C GLY A 2 -7.76 -20.15 -8.97
N LEU A 3 -6.79 -21.01 -8.66
CA LEU A 3 -5.57 -20.61 -7.93
C LEU A 3 -4.75 -19.56 -8.72
N LEU A 4 -4.76 -19.65 -10.05
CA LEU A 4 -4.08 -18.68 -10.92
C LEU A 4 -4.74 -17.31 -10.87
N GLU A 5 -6.06 -17.26 -10.89
CA GLU A 5 -6.82 -15.99 -10.76
C GLU A 5 -6.52 -15.31 -9.42
N LEU A 6 -6.54 -16.08 -8.33
CA LEU A 6 -6.21 -15.59 -7.00
C LEU A 6 -4.76 -15.08 -6.95
N PHE A 7 -3.82 -15.78 -7.58
CA PHE A 7 -2.42 -15.35 -7.65
C PHE A 7 -2.27 -14.01 -8.37
N VAL A 8 -2.92 -13.85 -9.52
CA VAL A 8 -2.88 -12.59 -10.30
C VAL A 8 -3.47 -11.43 -9.49
N ILE A 9 -4.61 -11.66 -8.83
CA ILE A 9 -5.24 -10.67 -7.96
C ILE A 9 -4.31 -10.32 -6.78
N ALA A 10 -3.73 -11.33 -6.11
CA ALA A 10 -2.85 -11.11 -4.97
C ALA A 10 -1.60 -10.31 -5.34
N VAL A 11 -0.97 -10.62 -6.48
CA VAL A 11 0.18 -9.87 -7.00
C VAL A 11 -0.24 -8.45 -7.37
N GLY A 12 -1.36 -8.28 -8.10
CA GLY A 12 -1.87 -6.96 -8.48
C GLY A 12 -2.09 -6.06 -7.27
N LEU A 13 -2.85 -6.54 -6.28
CA LEU A 13 -3.13 -5.83 -5.03
C LEU A 13 -1.87 -5.53 -4.21
N SER A 14 -0.84 -6.36 -4.33
CA SER A 14 0.42 -6.16 -3.58
C SER A 14 1.33 -5.10 -4.21
N MET A 15 1.06 -4.65 -5.43
CA MET A 15 1.96 -3.74 -6.15
C MET A 15 2.05 -2.38 -5.47
N ASP A 16 0.96 -1.87 -4.92
CA ASP A 16 0.94 -0.58 -4.22
C ASP A 16 1.78 -0.64 -2.94
N ALA A 17 1.59 -1.69 -2.14
CA ALA A 17 2.39 -1.94 -0.95
C ALA A 17 3.87 -2.18 -1.28
N PHE A 18 4.16 -2.86 -2.38
CA PHE A 18 5.52 -3.08 -2.88
C PHE A 18 6.19 -1.76 -3.27
N ALA A 19 5.51 -0.91 -4.05
CA ALA A 19 6.02 0.40 -4.46
C ALA A 19 6.32 1.30 -3.25
N VAL A 20 5.38 1.38 -2.29
CA VAL A 20 5.57 2.14 -1.05
C VAL A 20 6.69 1.55 -0.19
N SER A 21 6.85 0.23 -0.17
CA SER A 21 7.96 -0.43 0.53
C SER A 21 9.33 -0.07 -0.07
N ILE A 22 9.43 0.03 -1.40
CA ILE A 22 10.64 0.52 -2.08
C ILE A 22 10.92 1.96 -1.64
N CYS A 23 9.92 2.84 -1.68
CA CYS A 23 10.07 4.23 -1.25
C CYS A 23 10.55 4.34 0.19
N LYS A 24 9.98 3.53 1.11
CA LYS A 24 10.46 3.45 2.50
C LYS A 24 11.90 2.96 2.59
N GLY A 25 12.26 1.95 1.81
CA GLY A 25 13.64 1.44 1.76
C GLY A 25 14.66 2.47 1.29
N LEU A 26 14.28 3.35 0.35
CA LEU A 26 15.10 4.44 -0.16
C LEU A 26 15.47 5.47 0.93
N SER A 27 14.55 5.72 1.88
CA SER A 27 14.71 6.71 2.94
C SER A 27 15.53 6.20 4.13
N VAL A 28 15.79 4.89 4.24
CA VAL A 28 16.42 4.27 5.42
C VAL A 28 17.94 4.21 5.27
N ARG A 29 18.68 4.77 6.23
CA ARG A 29 20.16 4.70 6.28
C ARG A 29 20.67 3.29 6.59
N GLU A 30 20.08 2.65 7.60
CA GLU A 30 20.43 1.29 8.02
C GLU A 30 19.19 0.39 8.02
N LEU A 31 19.15 -0.60 7.15
CA LEU A 31 18.06 -1.56 7.10
C LEU A 31 18.28 -2.66 8.14
N LYS A 32 17.52 -2.61 9.23
CA LYS A 32 17.48 -3.68 10.22
C LYS A 32 16.40 -4.71 9.84
N PRO A 33 16.56 -6.00 10.19
CA PRO A 33 15.53 -7.01 9.93
C PRO A 33 14.15 -6.62 10.50
N LYS A 34 14.12 -5.89 11.61
CA LYS A 34 12.90 -5.35 12.22
C LYS A 34 12.12 -4.43 11.27
N HIS A 35 12.79 -3.61 10.47
CA HIS A 35 12.12 -2.69 9.53
C HIS A 35 11.39 -3.46 8.44
N ALA A 36 12.03 -4.48 7.85
CA ALA A 36 11.39 -5.35 6.86
C ALA A 36 10.20 -6.10 7.45
N LEU A 37 10.35 -6.62 8.68
CA LEU A 37 9.26 -7.29 9.39
C LEU A 37 8.10 -6.32 9.67
N THR A 38 8.39 -5.10 10.16
CA THR A 38 7.37 -4.09 10.44
C THR A 38 6.59 -3.76 9.16
N VAL A 39 7.28 -3.44 8.07
CA VAL A 39 6.65 -3.13 6.77
C VAL A 39 5.80 -4.30 6.28
N GLY A 40 6.34 -5.52 6.30
CA GLY A 40 5.62 -6.72 5.90
C GLY A 40 4.36 -6.97 6.75
N VAL A 41 4.46 -6.82 8.08
CA VAL A 41 3.32 -7.02 9.00
C VAL A 41 2.24 -5.96 8.78
N TYR A 42 2.61 -4.69 8.65
CA TYR A 42 1.64 -3.63 8.40
C TYR A 42 0.94 -3.83 7.05
N PHE A 43 1.68 -3.92 5.95
CA PHE A 43 1.09 -4.02 4.63
C PHE A 43 0.39 -5.37 4.42
N GLY A 44 1.02 -6.49 4.77
CA GLY A 44 0.40 -7.80 4.68
C GLY A 44 -0.82 -7.94 5.59
N GLY A 45 -0.74 -7.43 6.82
CA GLY A 45 -1.86 -7.45 7.77
C GLY A 45 -3.07 -6.63 7.31
N PHE A 46 -2.85 -5.40 6.82
CA PHE A 46 -3.94 -4.58 6.29
C PHE A 46 -4.49 -5.14 4.96
N GLN A 47 -3.63 -5.74 4.14
CA GLN A 47 -4.04 -6.39 2.91
C GLN A 47 -4.85 -7.69 3.15
N MET A 48 -4.77 -8.28 4.34
CA MET A 48 -5.69 -9.33 4.81
C MET A 48 -6.97 -8.74 5.41
N LEU A 49 -6.84 -7.70 6.23
CA LEU A 49 -7.92 -7.12 7.01
C LEU A 49 -8.96 -6.43 6.12
N MET A 50 -8.50 -5.64 5.14
CA MET A 50 -9.38 -4.84 4.29
C MET A 50 -10.32 -5.69 3.42
N PRO A 51 -9.90 -6.78 2.76
CA PRO A 51 -10.86 -7.63 2.06
C PRO A 51 -11.84 -8.34 3.00
N LEU A 52 -11.45 -8.65 4.24
CA LEU A 52 -12.39 -9.19 5.24
C LEU A 52 -13.47 -8.18 5.59
N ILE A 53 -13.08 -6.93 5.81
CA ILE A 53 -14.03 -5.83 6.05
C ILE A 53 -14.92 -5.64 4.82
N GLY A 54 -14.32 -5.56 3.62
CA GLY A 54 -15.05 -5.43 2.36
C GLY A 54 -16.05 -6.55 2.13
N PHE A 55 -15.65 -7.79 2.41
CA PHE A 55 -16.53 -8.96 2.32
C PHE A 55 -17.72 -8.86 3.29
N ALA A 56 -17.44 -8.51 4.56
CA ALA A 56 -18.50 -8.34 5.58
C ALA A 56 -19.47 -7.21 5.21
N LEU A 57 -18.97 -6.12 4.63
CA LEU A 57 -19.78 -5.01 4.13
C LEU A 57 -20.54 -5.42 2.85
N GLY A 58 -19.92 -6.14 1.92
CA GLY A 58 -20.55 -6.64 0.70
C GLY A 58 -21.75 -7.55 0.96
N VAL A 59 -21.68 -8.37 2.02
CA VAL A 59 -22.81 -9.21 2.45
C VAL A 59 -23.98 -8.36 2.99
N ARG A 60 -23.71 -7.17 3.55
CA ARG A 60 -24.71 -6.34 4.21
C ARG A 60 -25.19 -5.12 3.41
N PHE A 61 -24.34 -4.53 2.58
CA PHE A 61 -24.59 -3.23 1.95
C PHE A 61 -24.12 -3.17 0.49
N GLN A 62 -24.99 -3.55 -0.43
CA GLN A 62 -24.67 -3.63 -1.86
C GLN A 62 -24.50 -2.28 -2.58
N SER A 63 -24.87 -1.14 -2.01
CA SER A 63 -24.98 0.12 -2.75
C SER A 63 -24.16 1.30 -2.24
N PHE A 64 -23.44 1.19 -1.12
CA PHE A 64 -22.85 2.38 -0.45
C PHE A 64 -21.32 2.52 -0.58
N ILE A 65 -20.58 1.51 -1.06
CA ILE A 65 -19.15 1.42 -0.83
C ILE A 65 -18.28 2.09 -1.91
N THR A 66 -18.75 2.25 -3.12
CA THR A 66 -17.89 2.60 -4.27
C THR A 66 -17.56 4.08 -4.45
N SER A 67 -18.20 4.99 -3.74
CA SER A 67 -18.08 6.44 -4.04
C SER A 67 -17.01 7.19 -3.23
N ILE A 68 -16.55 6.67 -2.09
CA ILE A 68 -15.72 7.43 -1.14
C ILE A 68 -14.25 6.95 -1.13
N ASP A 69 -13.99 5.69 -1.46
CA ASP A 69 -12.70 5.03 -1.27
C ASP A 69 -11.55 5.68 -2.04
N HIS A 70 -11.80 6.10 -3.28
CA HIS A 70 -10.79 6.68 -4.17
C HIS A 70 -10.36 8.09 -3.72
N TRP A 71 -11.26 8.88 -3.14
CA TRP A 71 -10.93 10.19 -2.58
C TRP A 71 -10.05 10.08 -1.34
N ILE A 72 -10.34 9.11 -0.48
CA ILE A 72 -9.52 8.84 0.71
C ILE A 72 -8.12 8.38 0.29
N ALA A 73 -8.02 7.44 -0.67
CA ALA A 73 -6.74 6.98 -1.21
C ALA A 73 -5.94 8.14 -1.83
N PHE A 74 -6.58 8.98 -2.66
CA PHE A 74 -5.94 10.14 -3.28
C PHE A 74 -5.37 11.11 -2.24
N VAL A 75 -6.17 11.50 -1.24
CA VAL A 75 -5.75 12.43 -0.19
C VAL A 75 -4.60 11.85 0.64
N LEU A 76 -4.71 10.58 1.06
CA LEU A 76 -3.65 9.93 1.85
C LEU A 76 -2.34 9.80 1.06
N LEU A 77 -2.39 9.29 -0.17
CA LEU A 77 -1.20 9.16 -1.03
C LEU A 77 -0.59 10.51 -1.37
N GLY A 78 -1.44 11.53 -1.61
CA GLY A 78 -1.01 12.90 -1.85
C GLY A 78 -0.27 13.50 -0.65
N LEU A 79 -0.82 13.35 0.57
CA LEU A 79 -0.20 13.83 1.80
C LEU A 79 1.13 13.12 2.09
N ILE A 80 1.18 11.80 1.92
CA ILE A 80 2.39 11.01 2.13
C ILE A 80 3.46 11.38 1.12
N GLY A 81 3.10 11.47 -0.16
CA GLY A 81 4.02 11.88 -1.23
C GLY A 81 4.56 13.30 -1.04
N ALA A 82 3.70 14.24 -0.64
CA ALA A 82 4.11 15.61 -0.31
C ALA A 82 5.07 15.65 0.88
N ASN A 83 4.82 14.86 1.93
CA ASN A 83 5.72 14.76 3.08
C ASN A 83 7.09 14.19 2.69
N MET A 84 7.14 13.15 1.85
CA MET A 84 8.40 12.59 1.34
C MET A 84 9.19 13.62 0.52
N ILE A 85 8.52 14.41 -0.32
CA ILE A 85 9.17 15.49 -1.10
C ILE A 85 9.71 16.58 -0.15
N ARG A 86 8.99 16.90 0.92
CA ARG A 86 9.45 17.85 1.94
C ARG A 86 10.70 17.33 2.64
N GLU A 87 10.68 16.08 3.11
CA GLU A 87 11.81 15.42 3.75
C GLU A 87 13.07 15.35 2.84
N SER A 88 12.88 15.22 1.51
CA SER A 88 13.99 15.23 0.57
C SER A 88 14.72 16.57 0.48
N ARG A 89 14.07 17.68 0.86
CA ARG A 89 14.63 19.05 0.85
C ARG A 89 15.21 19.47 2.19
N GLU A 90 14.68 18.91 3.27
CA GLU A 90 15.17 19.14 4.62
C GLU A 90 16.37 18.22 4.87
N GLN A 91 17.59 18.77 4.84
CA GLN A 91 18.86 18.04 5.07
C GLN A 91 19.10 17.69 6.54
N ASP A 92 18.08 17.74 7.38
CA ASP A 92 18.23 17.48 8.82
C ASP A 92 18.39 15.98 9.08
N GLU A 93 19.61 15.63 9.51
CA GLU A 93 20.09 14.26 9.72
C GLU A 93 19.45 13.53 10.89
N GLU A 94 18.63 14.18 11.72
CA GLU A 94 18.22 13.64 13.04
C GLU A 94 16.87 12.89 13.05
N ASN A 95 16.01 13.02 12.02
CA ASN A 95 14.64 12.47 12.09
C ASN A 95 14.38 11.16 11.34
N LEU A 96 15.41 10.48 10.86
CA LEU A 96 15.26 9.23 10.09
C LEU A 96 14.92 8.00 10.96
N SER A 97 15.06 8.07 12.28
CA SER A 97 14.77 6.94 13.19
C SER A 97 13.28 6.68 13.39
N ASP A 98 12.44 7.69 13.23
CA ASP A 98 11.00 7.60 13.48
C ASP A 98 10.14 7.18 12.29
N SER A 99 10.74 6.95 11.13
CA SER A 99 10.00 6.67 9.89
C SER A 99 9.22 5.35 9.88
N PHE A 100 9.37 4.49 10.87
CA PHE A 100 8.60 3.24 11.08
C PHE A 100 7.68 3.31 12.30
N SER A 101 7.39 4.50 12.80
CA SER A 101 6.43 4.69 13.89
C SER A 101 5.03 4.28 13.45
N PHE A 102 4.18 3.95 14.42
CA PHE A 102 2.77 3.61 14.19
C PHE A 102 2.05 4.70 13.37
N GLY A 103 2.28 5.98 13.72
CA GLY A 103 1.67 7.13 13.05
C GLY A 103 2.06 7.27 11.56
N THR A 104 3.23 6.75 11.16
CA THR A 104 3.68 6.76 9.76
C THR A 104 3.23 5.51 9.00
N MET A 105 3.33 4.34 9.62
CA MET A 105 3.05 3.07 8.95
C MET A 105 1.54 2.82 8.78
N LEU A 106 0.72 3.25 9.73
CA LEU A 106 -0.73 3.02 9.68
C LEU A 106 -1.41 3.70 8.48
N PRO A 107 -1.23 5.02 8.24
CA PRO A 107 -1.82 5.67 7.06
C PRO A 107 -1.36 5.05 5.74
N LEU A 108 -0.08 4.68 5.64
CA LEU A 108 0.46 4.00 4.46
C LEU A 108 -0.22 2.65 4.22
N ALA A 109 -0.35 1.83 5.27
CA ALA A 109 -0.98 0.52 5.17
C ALA A 109 -2.47 0.62 4.82
N VAL A 110 -3.18 1.58 5.40
CA VAL A 110 -4.58 1.86 5.04
C VAL A 110 -4.68 2.30 3.57
N ALA A 111 -3.87 3.29 3.16
CA ALA A 111 -3.92 3.82 1.80
C ALA A 111 -3.65 2.75 0.73
N THR A 112 -2.65 1.87 0.96
CA THR A 112 -2.28 0.81 0.01
C THR A 112 -3.20 -0.40 0.01
N SER A 113 -4.19 -0.47 0.90
CA SER A 113 -5.10 -1.61 1.03
C SER A 113 -6.57 -1.27 0.78
N ILE A 114 -6.87 -0.04 0.34
CA ILE A 114 -8.25 0.39 0.03
C ILE A 114 -8.81 -0.39 -1.16
N ASP A 115 -8.00 -0.65 -2.18
CA ASP A 115 -8.35 -1.48 -3.33
C ASP A 115 -8.72 -2.92 -2.92
N ALA A 116 -8.02 -3.46 -1.92
CA ALA A 116 -8.32 -4.77 -1.35
C ALA A 116 -9.71 -4.81 -0.66
N LEU A 117 -10.15 -3.69 -0.09
CA LEU A 117 -11.52 -3.58 0.45
C LEU A 117 -12.56 -3.76 -0.66
N ALA A 118 -12.38 -3.09 -1.82
CA ALA A 118 -13.28 -3.24 -2.98
C ALA A 118 -13.28 -4.68 -3.52
N VAL A 119 -12.10 -5.32 -3.58
CA VAL A 119 -12.00 -6.74 -3.97
C VAL A 119 -12.71 -7.64 -2.97
N GLY A 120 -12.65 -7.34 -1.67
CA GLY A 120 -13.40 -8.07 -0.64
C GLY A 120 -14.92 -8.02 -0.87
N VAL A 121 -15.46 -6.86 -1.23
CA VAL A 121 -16.88 -6.72 -1.62
C VAL A 121 -17.20 -7.59 -2.82
N THR A 122 -16.34 -7.58 -3.85
CA THR A 122 -16.48 -8.43 -5.04
C THR A 122 -16.47 -9.91 -4.69
N PHE A 123 -15.61 -10.33 -3.76
CA PHE A 123 -15.56 -11.73 -3.28
C PHE A 123 -16.85 -12.15 -2.57
N ALA A 124 -17.54 -11.23 -1.89
CA ALA A 124 -18.86 -11.51 -1.31
C ALA A 124 -19.89 -11.84 -2.39
N PHE A 125 -19.91 -11.09 -3.50
CA PHE A 125 -20.83 -11.35 -4.62
C PHE A 125 -20.52 -12.63 -5.38
N LEU A 126 -19.24 -12.94 -5.55
CA LEU A 126 -18.78 -14.16 -6.23
C LEU A 126 -18.79 -15.40 -5.32
N GLN A 127 -19.25 -15.29 -4.08
CA GLN A 127 -19.28 -16.37 -3.08
C GLN A 127 -17.94 -17.09 -2.91
N VAL A 128 -16.84 -16.33 -2.99
CA VAL A 128 -15.49 -16.87 -2.82
C VAL A 128 -15.26 -17.22 -1.34
N SER A 129 -14.54 -18.31 -1.08
CA SER A 129 -14.08 -18.67 0.26
C SER A 129 -13.07 -17.62 0.75
N ILE A 130 -13.53 -16.66 1.56
CA ILE A 130 -12.76 -15.47 1.92
C ILE A 130 -11.46 -15.77 2.67
N LEU A 131 -11.47 -16.69 3.63
CA LEU A 131 -10.31 -16.97 4.49
C LEU A 131 -9.05 -17.42 3.71
N PRO A 132 -9.11 -18.44 2.82
CA PRO A 132 -7.95 -18.79 2.02
C PRO A 132 -7.48 -17.65 1.10
N ALA A 133 -8.42 -16.89 0.53
CA ALA A 133 -8.11 -15.78 -0.36
C ALA A 133 -7.33 -14.68 0.35
N VAL A 134 -7.79 -14.21 1.52
CA VAL A 134 -7.11 -13.14 2.26
C VAL A 134 -5.77 -13.59 2.84
N CYS A 135 -5.66 -14.84 3.30
CA CYS A 135 -4.37 -15.38 3.75
C CYS A 135 -3.35 -15.39 2.61
N PHE A 136 -3.76 -15.78 1.42
CA PHE A 136 -2.90 -15.79 0.26
C PHE A 136 -2.49 -14.38 -0.18
N ILE A 137 -3.44 -13.42 -0.23
CA ILE A 137 -3.19 -12.01 -0.55
C ILE A 137 -2.22 -11.41 0.47
N GLY A 138 -2.50 -11.57 1.77
CA GLY A 138 -1.66 -11.02 2.83
C GLY A 138 -0.24 -11.59 2.84
N ALA A 139 -0.10 -12.91 2.64
CA ALA A 139 1.21 -13.56 2.56
C ALA A 139 2.02 -13.05 1.35
N THR A 140 1.38 -12.92 0.18
CA THR A 140 2.00 -12.37 -1.03
C THR A 140 2.45 -10.93 -0.79
N THR A 141 1.60 -10.09 -0.23
CA THR A 141 1.92 -8.69 0.10
C THR A 141 3.06 -8.60 1.12
N PHE A 142 3.03 -9.43 2.16
CA PHE A 142 4.11 -9.49 3.15
C PHE A 142 5.46 -9.77 2.50
N ILE A 143 5.53 -10.80 1.66
CA ILE A 143 6.77 -11.21 0.98
C ILE A 143 7.25 -10.10 0.04
N LEU A 144 6.37 -9.57 -0.81
CA LEU A 144 6.71 -8.52 -1.75
C LEU A 144 7.15 -7.24 -1.04
N SER A 145 6.50 -6.85 0.05
CA SER A 145 6.89 -5.68 0.85
C SER A 145 8.26 -5.86 1.50
N CYS A 146 8.58 -7.03 2.02
CA CYS A 146 9.91 -7.35 2.55
C CYS A 146 11.00 -7.31 1.46
N ILE A 147 10.67 -7.71 0.24
CA ILE A 147 11.58 -7.60 -0.92
C ILE A 147 11.71 -6.14 -1.34
N GLY A 148 10.60 -5.41 -1.43
CA GLY A 148 10.54 -4.01 -1.82
C GLY A 148 11.42 -3.11 -0.96
N ILE A 149 11.32 -3.22 0.37
CA ILE A 149 12.14 -2.41 1.28
C ILE A 149 13.64 -2.71 1.13
N ARG A 150 14.02 -3.96 0.87
CA ARG A 150 15.42 -4.33 0.63
C ARG A 150 15.94 -3.73 -0.69
N ILE A 151 15.15 -3.83 -1.75
CA ILE A 151 15.49 -3.24 -3.05
C ILE A 151 15.65 -1.72 -2.87
N GLY A 152 14.69 -1.05 -2.25
CA GLY A 152 14.74 0.39 -1.98
C GLY A 152 16.01 0.78 -1.22
N HIS A 153 16.35 0.06 -0.15
CA HIS A 153 17.54 0.36 0.65
C HIS A 153 18.85 0.25 -0.15
N VAL A 154 19.00 -0.80 -0.96
CA VAL A 154 20.20 -0.97 -1.81
C VAL A 154 20.36 0.20 -2.79
N PHE A 155 19.27 0.66 -3.38
CA PHE A 155 19.29 1.82 -4.29
C PHE A 155 19.42 3.15 -3.54
N GLY A 156 18.83 3.28 -2.35
CA GLY A 156 18.80 4.51 -1.55
C GLY A 156 20.16 4.93 -1.03
N LEU A 157 21.03 3.99 -0.67
CA LEU A 157 22.40 4.27 -0.20
C LEU A 157 23.23 5.09 -1.20
N LYS A 158 22.90 4.99 -2.49
CA LYS A 158 23.66 5.69 -3.54
C LYS A 158 23.05 7.03 -3.96
N TYR A 159 21.73 7.23 -3.77
CA TYR A 159 20.99 8.37 -4.34
C TYR A 159 19.86 8.88 -3.42
N LYS A 160 20.09 9.00 -2.12
CA LYS A 160 19.07 9.27 -1.08
C LYS A 160 18.09 10.39 -1.46
N SER A 161 18.56 11.61 -1.66
CA SER A 161 17.68 12.78 -1.91
C SER A 161 16.90 12.65 -3.25
N ARG A 162 17.53 12.12 -4.31
CA ARG A 162 16.84 11.90 -5.58
C ARG A 162 15.81 10.76 -5.48
N ALA A 163 16.11 9.77 -4.64
CA ALA A 163 15.23 8.63 -4.41
C ALA A 163 13.97 9.03 -3.62
N GLU A 164 14.10 9.86 -2.60
CA GLU A 164 12.97 10.41 -1.82
C GLU A 164 12.08 11.30 -2.69
N LEU A 165 12.67 12.17 -3.52
CA LEU A 165 11.94 12.98 -4.49
C LEU A 165 11.16 12.10 -5.48
N PHE A 166 11.83 11.07 -6.02
CA PHE A 166 11.22 10.14 -6.98
C PHE A 166 10.09 9.33 -6.32
N GLY A 167 10.32 8.79 -5.12
CA GLY A 167 9.33 8.05 -4.36
C GLY A 167 8.08 8.88 -4.06
N GLY A 168 8.27 10.13 -3.58
CA GLY A 168 7.17 11.05 -3.34
C GLY A 168 6.39 11.40 -4.62
N ALA A 169 7.10 11.62 -5.72
CA ALA A 169 6.46 11.88 -7.03
C ALA A 169 5.63 10.66 -7.51
N VAL A 170 6.16 9.44 -7.36
CA VAL A 170 5.44 8.20 -7.71
C VAL A 170 4.15 8.06 -6.89
N LEU A 171 4.19 8.32 -5.58
CA LEU A 171 3.00 8.22 -4.72
C LEU A 171 1.93 9.25 -5.12
N ILE A 172 2.33 10.48 -5.44
CA ILE A 172 1.40 11.51 -5.93
C ILE A 172 0.78 11.08 -7.27
N LEU A 173 1.59 10.59 -8.22
CA LEU A 173 1.10 10.11 -9.51
C LEU A 173 0.15 8.91 -9.35
N MET A 174 0.44 7.99 -8.42
CA MET A 174 -0.48 6.90 -8.08
C MET A 174 -1.82 7.42 -7.56
N GLY A 175 -1.80 8.37 -6.63
CA GLY A 175 -3.03 8.99 -6.12
C GLY A 175 -3.84 9.65 -7.23
N ILE A 176 -3.19 10.40 -8.12
CA ILE A 176 -3.84 11.02 -9.30
C ILE A 176 -4.41 9.96 -10.23
N LYS A 177 -3.66 8.89 -10.52
CA LYS A 177 -4.12 7.79 -11.37
C LYS A 177 -5.40 7.15 -10.82
N ILE A 178 -5.41 6.80 -9.54
CA ILE A 178 -6.58 6.21 -8.86
C ILE A 178 -7.79 7.15 -8.98
N LEU A 179 -7.60 8.45 -8.76
CA LEU A 179 -8.67 9.43 -8.88
C LEU A 179 -9.20 9.54 -10.32
N LEU A 180 -8.31 9.56 -11.33
CA LEU A 180 -8.70 9.66 -12.74
C LEU A 180 -9.42 8.39 -13.22
N GLU A 181 -8.98 7.21 -12.81
CA GLU A 181 -9.66 5.94 -13.11
C GLU A 181 -11.09 5.94 -12.58
N HIS A 182 -11.29 6.47 -11.37
CA HIS A 182 -12.62 6.59 -10.80
C HIS A 182 -13.50 7.59 -11.57
N LEU A 183 -12.96 8.75 -11.92
CA LEU A 183 -13.70 9.77 -12.68
C LEU A 183 -14.05 9.31 -14.12
N SER A 184 -13.18 8.50 -14.74
CA SER A 184 -13.45 7.95 -16.09
C SER A 184 -14.50 6.84 -16.10
N VAL A 185 -14.76 6.19 -14.96
CA VAL A 185 -15.83 5.18 -14.81
C VAL A 185 -17.19 5.83 -14.58
N LEU A 186 -17.22 7.09 -14.09
CA LEU A 186 -18.46 7.86 -13.86
C LEU A 186 -18.88 8.74 -15.04
N GLY A 187 -18.10 8.84 -16.09
CA GLY A 187 -18.38 9.54 -17.34
C GLY A 187 -18.63 8.59 -18.48
#